data_9aaab4ab7a034b38dbb6c91b2b1a1627
#
_entry.id   9aaab4ab7a034b38dbb6c91b2b1a1627
#
_cell.length_a   1.000
_cell.length_b   1.000
_cell.length_c   1.000
_cell.angle_alpha   90.00
_cell.angle_beta   90.00
_cell.angle_gamma   90.00
#
_symmetry.space_group_name_H-M   'P 1'
#
loop_
_entity.id
_entity.type
_entity.pdbx_description
1 polymer ?
#
loop_
_entity_poly.entity_id
_entity_poly.type
_entity_poly.pdbx_seq_one_letter_code
_entity_poly.pdbx_strand_id
1 'polypeptide(L)'
;MGSIYGKIFQISTFGESHGAAVGVVVTGCPAGVDFNLDFIQSELDRRKPGQSRITTQRKEADSVEVVSGVFEGKTTGTPIAMLVWNGDQRSKDYSHIADQFRPSHADFTYQEKYGVRDYRGGGRSSARETVARVAAGALAKLVLHQLGVKITAYVSQVGTLKLATPVEQLDLAVAETNAVRCPDAKLAEEMFSYIDEIRKQGDSVGGVVSAYITGCPVGLGEPVFDKLHAELGKAMLSINAVKGFEYGSGFDGVELRGSQHNDIIVKDEAGKVSTVTNHSGGIQGGISNGEPIYFRVGFKPVATIMQDQDSLNNSGEKIVVSGKGRHDPCVVPRAVPIVEAMSAIVLLDFYLRHRLTKLSDVL
;
A
#
# COMPACT_ATOMS: atom_id res chain seq x y z
N MET A 1 -4.77 -4.77 18.79
CA MET A 1 -5.99 -4.93 17.98
C MET A 1 -5.67 -4.59 16.53
N GLY A 2 -6.23 -5.33 15.56
CA GLY A 2 -5.79 -5.29 14.15
C GLY A 2 -6.22 -4.09 13.32
N SER A 3 -6.85 -3.06 13.88
CA SER A 3 -7.27 -1.85 13.18
C SER A 3 -6.44 -0.61 13.54
N ILE A 4 -5.40 -0.79 14.35
CA ILE A 4 -4.48 0.28 14.79
C ILE A 4 -3.09 -0.04 14.25
N TYR A 5 -2.39 0.97 13.71
CA TYR A 5 -1.02 0.87 13.22
C TYR A 5 -0.22 2.13 13.59
N GLY A 6 1.11 1.99 13.83
CA GLY A 6 2.00 3.05 14.28
C GLY A 6 2.09 3.17 15.80
N LYS A 7 3.09 3.89 16.31
CA LYS A 7 3.32 4.12 17.75
C LYS A 7 3.13 5.58 18.14
N ILE A 8 3.81 6.52 17.47
CA ILE A 8 3.64 7.96 17.65
C ILE A 8 2.68 8.49 16.59
N PHE A 9 3.04 8.37 15.30
CA PHE A 9 2.09 8.62 14.22
C PHE A 9 1.20 7.39 14.06
N GLN A 10 0.11 7.38 14.80
CA GLN A 10 -0.76 6.23 14.90
C GLN A 10 -2.06 6.45 14.13
N ILE A 11 -2.47 5.44 13.39
CA ILE A 11 -3.74 5.42 12.67
C ILE A 11 -4.69 4.38 13.25
N SER A 12 -5.97 4.71 13.35
CA SER A 12 -7.05 3.77 13.63
C SER A 12 -8.08 3.81 12.50
N THR A 13 -8.20 2.71 11.74
CA THR A 13 -9.11 2.63 10.59
C THR A 13 -10.42 1.95 10.97
N PHE A 14 -11.54 2.41 10.42
CA PHE A 14 -12.88 1.90 10.68
C PHE A 14 -13.78 1.93 9.44
N GLY A 15 -14.96 1.34 9.57
CA GLY A 15 -15.97 1.26 8.51
C GLY A 15 -15.81 0.03 7.61
N GLU A 16 -16.91 -0.39 7.01
CA GLU A 16 -17.06 -1.55 6.13
C GLU A 16 -17.34 -1.10 4.69
N SER A 17 -17.02 -1.97 3.72
CA SER A 17 -17.17 -1.66 2.29
C SER A 17 -18.61 -1.33 1.87
N HIS A 18 -19.61 -1.83 2.59
CA HIS A 18 -21.04 -1.59 2.37
C HIS A 18 -21.72 -1.01 3.62
N GLY A 19 -20.93 -0.49 4.58
CA GLY A 19 -21.41 0.37 5.66
C GLY A 19 -21.65 1.81 5.17
N ALA A 20 -21.97 2.72 6.08
CA ALA A 20 -22.23 4.13 5.74
C ALA A 20 -21.00 4.84 5.19
N ALA A 21 -19.84 4.62 5.82
CA ALA A 21 -18.57 5.25 5.48
C ALA A 21 -17.38 4.34 5.81
N VAL A 22 -16.23 4.68 5.28
CA VAL A 22 -14.91 4.23 5.75
C VAL A 22 -14.12 5.45 6.22
N GLY A 23 -13.25 5.29 7.20
CA GLY A 23 -12.52 6.44 7.72
C GLY A 23 -11.29 6.05 8.53
N VAL A 24 -10.58 7.09 8.95
CA VAL A 24 -9.38 6.99 9.79
C VAL A 24 -9.37 8.08 10.83
N VAL A 25 -8.90 7.74 12.02
CA VAL A 25 -8.44 8.71 13.03
C VAL A 25 -6.92 8.61 13.09
N VAL A 26 -6.24 9.74 12.89
CA VAL A 26 -4.80 9.87 13.00
C VAL A 26 -4.47 10.60 14.30
N THR A 27 -3.62 10.03 15.13
CA THR A 27 -3.07 10.64 16.34
C THR A 27 -1.57 10.83 16.21
N GLY A 28 -0.99 11.79 16.95
CA GLY A 28 0.46 12.05 16.94
C GLY A 28 0.98 12.76 15.67
N CYS A 29 0.09 13.31 14.83
CA CYS A 29 0.52 14.24 13.80
C CYS A 29 1.00 15.54 14.46
N PRO A 30 2.21 16.06 14.12
CA PRO A 30 2.68 17.32 14.67
C PRO A 30 1.70 18.48 14.42
N ALA A 31 1.61 19.43 15.35
CA ALA A 31 0.89 20.68 15.13
C ALA A 31 1.61 21.58 14.12
N GLY A 32 0.86 22.42 13.41
CA GLY A 32 1.40 23.44 12.51
C GLY A 32 1.78 22.93 11.11
N VAL A 33 1.51 21.69 10.78
CA VAL A 33 1.68 21.18 9.41
C VAL A 33 0.65 21.85 8.49
N ASP A 34 1.10 22.38 7.36
CA ASP A 34 0.20 22.92 6.33
C ASP A 34 -0.67 21.78 5.77
N PHE A 35 -1.97 21.85 6.09
CA PHE A 35 -2.93 20.84 5.71
C PHE A 35 -3.47 21.13 4.31
N ASN A 36 -3.07 20.30 3.35
CA ASN A 36 -3.49 20.42 1.95
C ASN A 36 -4.53 19.32 1.62
N LEU A 37 -5.82 19.70 1.67
CA LEU A 37 -6.92 18.77 1.35
C LEU A 37 -6.89 18.31 -0.09
N ASP A 38 -6.53 19.19 -1.03
CA ASP A 38 -6.47 18.84 -2.46
C ASP A 38 -5.38 17.79 -2.73
N PHE A 39 -4.26 17.88 -2.02
CA PHE A 39 -3.23 16.85 -2.09
C PHE A 39 -3.74 15.50 -1.56
N ILE A 40 -4.42 15.49 -0.41
CA ILE A 40 -5.00 14.25 0.15
C ILE A 40 -6.02 13.66 -0.81
N GLN A 41 -6.88 14.51 -1.40
CA GLN A 41 -7.86 14.08 -2.39
C GLN A 41 -7.19 13.52 -3.65
N SER A 42 -6.12 14.13 -4.14
CA SER A 42 -5.37 13.64 -5.30
C SER A 42 -4.79 12.25 -5.08
N GLU A 43 -4.28 11.95 -3.88
CA GLU A 43 -3.80 10.62 -3.51
C GLU A 43 -4.95 9.58 -3.48
N LEU A 44 -6.12 9.97 -2.98
CA LEU A 44 -7.32 9.14 -3.03
C LEU A 44 -7.80 8.92 -4.46
N ASP A 45 -7.70 9.92 -5.32
CA ASP A 45 -8.03 9.84 -6.74
C ASP A 45 -7.14 8.86 -7.48
N ARG A 46 -5.85 8.76 -7.12
CA ARG A 46 -4.93 7.73 -7.65
C ARG A 46 -5.35 6.32 -7.23
N ARG A 47 -6.03 6.16 -6.08
CA ARG A 47 -6.49 4.87 -5.55
C ARG A 47 -7.88 4.46 -6.04
N LYS A 48 -8.79 5.40 -6.28
CA LYS A 48 -10.20 5.15 -6.54
C LYS A 48 -10.47 4.14 -7.66
N PRO A 49 -11.63 3.46 -7.69
CA PRO A 49 -12.05 2.59 -8.79
C PRO A 49 -12.39 3.40 -10.06
N GLY A 50 -12.56 2.71 -11.20
CA GLY A 50 -13.07 3.32 -12.41
C GLY A 50 -12.08 4.19 -13.19
N GLN A 51 -10.78 4.05 -12.97
CA GLN A 51 -9.75 4.87 -13.62
C GLN A 51 -9.50 4.50 -15.09
N SER A 52 -9.72 3.24 -15.46
CA SER A 52 -9.50 2.72 -16.80
C SER A 52 -10.31 1.44 -17.06
N ARG A 53 -10.30 0.95 -18.30
CA ARG A 53 -10.98 -0.32 -18.65
C ARG A 53 -10.36 -1.56 -18.03
N ILE A 54 -9.10 -1.48 -17.56
CA ILE A 54 -8.39 -2.57 -16.86
C ILE A 54 -8.58 -2.53 -15.35
N THR A 55 -9.42 -1.64 -14.82
CA THR A 55 -9.80 -1.55 -13.41
C THR A 55 -11.31 -1.80 -13.26
N THR A 56 -11.75 -2.05 -12.04
CA THR A 56 -13.18 -2.20 -11.74
C THR A 56 -14.01 -1.00 -12.22
N GLN A 57 -15.19 -1.28 -12.77
CA GLN A 57 -16.10 -0.26 -13.30
C GLN A 57 -16.99 0.39 -12.23
N ARG A 58 -16.69 0.21 -10.95
CA ARG A 58 -17.35 0.96 -9.86
C ARG A 58 -17.03 2.44 -10.00
N LYS A 59 -18.01 3.28 -9.64
CA LYS A 59 -17.84 4.74 -9.64
C LYS A 59 -17.98 5.24 -8.20
N GLU A 60 -16.88 5.47 -7.53
CA GLU A 60 -16.81 6.08 -6.22
C GLU A 60 -16.00 7.37 -6.35
N ALA A 61 -16.52 8.46 -5.84
CA ALA A 61 -15.82 9.74 -5.85
C ALA A 61 -14.64 9.74 -4.86
N ASP A 62 -14.74 8.91 -3.81
CA ASP A 62 -13.80 8.87 -2.68
C ASP A 62 -13.51 10.27 -2.10
N SER A 63 -14.55 11.14 -2.10
CA SER A 63 -14.44 12.50 -1.56
C SER A 63 -14.20 12.43 -0.06
N VAL A 64 -13.08 13.00 0.39
CA VAL A 64 -12.69 12.99 1.80
C VAL A 64 -13.25 14.19 2.55
N GLU A 65 -13.84 13.94 3.70
CA GLU A 65 -14.27 14.95 4.67
C GLU A 65 -13.37 14.92 5.89
N VAL A 66 -12.91 16.09 6.33
CA VAL A 66 -12.12 16.27 7.55
C VAL A 66 -13.03 16.81 8.63
N VAL A 67 -13.17 16.08 9.73
CA VAL A 67 -14.13 16.42 10.79
C VAL A 67 -13.48 16.89 12.07
N SER A 68 -12.16 16.77 12.23
CA SER A 68 -11.41 17.28 13.38
C SER A 68 -9.91 17.43 13.10
N GLY A 69 -9.21 18.13 13.98
CA GLY A 69 -7.74 18.20 14.04
C GLY A 69 -7.10 19.19 13.07
N VAL A 70 -7.90 20.04 12.40
CA VAL A 70 -7.42 21.07 11.48
C VAL A 70 -8.11 22.41 11.81
N PHE A 71 -7.33 23.48 11.88
CA PHE A 71 -7.81 24.84 12.08
C PHE A 71 -6.99 25.82 11.22
N GLU A 72 -7.67 26.70 10.49
CA GLU A 72 -7.05 27.70 9.59
C GLU A 72 -5.99 27.09 8.64
N GLY A 73 -6.29 25.91 8.08
CA GLY A 73 -5.40 25.22 7.13
C GLY A 73 -4.17 24.56 7.76
N LYS A 74 -4.10 24.43 9.10
CA LYS A 74 -2.99 23.78 9.80
C LYS A 74 -3.49 22.68 10.73
N THR A 75 -2.65 21.67 10.94
CA THR A 75 -2.89 20.64 11.94
C THR A 75 -2.77 21.22 13.33
N THR A 76 -3.62 20.78 14.27
CA THR A 76 -3.66 21.30 15.65
C THR A 76 -2.86 20.48 16.65
N GLY A 77 -2.28 19.31 16.23
CA GLY A 77 -1.65 18.35 17.14
C GLY A 77 -2.65 17.44 17.87
N THR A 78 -3.96 17.68 17.71
CA THR A 78 -5.03 16.83 18.23
C THR A 78 -5.43 15.76 17.20
N PRO A 79 -6.26 14.76 17.56
CA PRO A 79 -6.66 13.73 16.60
C PRO A 79 -7.32 14.28 15.33
N ILE A 80 -6.81 13.87 14.18
CA ILE A 80 -7.36 14.22 12.85
C ILE A 80 -8.25 13.08 12.39
N ALA A 81 -9.54 13.35 12.23
CA ALA A 81 -10.48 12.37 11.72
C ALA A 81 -10.90 12.71 10.29
N MET A 82 -10.79 11.72 9.41
CA MET A 82 -11.13 11.81 7.98
C MET A 82 -12.12 10.71 7.62
N LEU A 83 -13.16 11.07 6.86
CA LEU A 83 -14.25 10.19 6.43
C LEU A 83 -14.40 10.20 4.92
N VAL A 84 -14.79 9.05 4.37
CA VAL A 84 -15.25 8.92 2.97
C VAL A 84 -16.57 8.14 2.99
N TRP A 85 -17.63 8.77 2.54
CA TRP A 85 -18.94 8.15 2.46
C TRP A 85 -19.03 7.13 1.32
N ASN A 86 -19.75 6.04 1.54
CA ASN A 86 -19.98 5.04 0.51
C ASN A 86 -21.20 5.42 -0.33
N GLY A 87 -20.99 5.74 -1.60
CA GLY A 87 -22.02 6.22 -2.52
C GLY A 87 -22.62 5.17 -3.48
N ASP A 88 -21.80 4.28 -4.05
CA ASP A 88 -22.20 3.27 -5.07
C ASP A 88 -22.26 1.84 -4.50
N GLN A 89 -22.67 1.69 -3.24
CA GLN A 89 -22.83 0.37 -2.64
C GLN A 89 -24.14 -0.30 -3.13
N ARG A 90 -24.02 -1.51 -3.68
CA ARG A 90 -25.16 -2.33 -4.13
C ARG A 90 -25.21 -3.62 -3.31
N SER A 91 -25.75 -3.54 -2.11
CA SER A 91 -25.84 -4.68 -1.18
C SER A 91 -26.59 -5.88 -1.75
N LYS A 92 -27.54 -5.64 -2.66
CA LYS A 92 -28.31 -6.69 -3.37
C LYS A 92 -27.43 -7.57 -4.26
N ASP A 93 -26.30 -7.06 -4.76
CA ASP A 93 -25.38 -7.81 -5.63
C ASP A 93 -24.68 -8.98 -4.88
N TYR A 94 -24.78 -9.05 -3.56
CA TYR A 94 -24.10 -10.03 -2.72
C TYR A 94 -25.03 -11.01 -1.98
N SER A 95 -26.35 -10.89 -2.12
CA SER A 95 -27.30 -11.76 -1.42
C SER A 95 -27.13 -13.24 -1.79
N HIS A 96 -26.71 -13.54 -3.02
CA HIS A 96 -26.50 -14.90 -3.52
C HIS A 96 -25.29 -15.60 -2.92
N ILE A 97 -24.37 -14.89 -2.26
CA ILE A 97 -23.16 -15.45 -1.62
C ILE A 97 -23.22 -15.35 -0.08
N ALA A 98 -24.37 -15.05 0.48
CA ALA A 98 -24.52 -14.87 1.93
C ALA A 98 -24.15 -16.14 2.72
N ASP A 99 -24.46 -17.30 2.17
CA ASP A 99 -24.20 -18.62 2.73
C ASP A 99 -23.05 -19.39 2.07
N GLN A 100 -22.30 -18.74 1.16
CA GLN A 100 -21.25 -19.35 0.34
C GLN A 100 -19.86 -18.84 0.72
N PHE A 101 -18.85 -19.69 0.57
CA PHE A 101 -17.45 -19.31 0.74
C PHE A 101 -16.78 -19.16 -0.63
N ARG A 102 -16.37 -17.96 -0.99
CA ARG A 102 -15.60 -17.73 -2.22
C ARG A 102 -14.18 -18.32 -2.07
N PRO A 103 -13.68 -19.09 -3.04
CA PRO A 103 -12.32 -19.63 -3.02
C PRO A 103 -11.28 -18.49 -2.83
N SER A 104 -10.30 -18.70 -1.97
CA SER A 104 -9.22 -17.74 -1.65
C SER A 104 -9.67 -16.36 -1.15
N HIS A 105 -10.97 -16.17 -0.84
CA HIS A 105 -11.48 -14.98 -0.15
C HIS A 105 -11.50 -15.20 1.36
N ALA A 106 -11.67 -14.13 2.14
CA ALA A 106 -11.69 -14.19 3.61
C ALA A 106 -13.02 -14.70 4.20
N ASP A 107 -13.96 -15.17 3.39
CA ASP A 107 -15.32 -15.51 3.82
C ASP A 107 -15.34 -16.56 4.92
N PHE A 108 -14.68 -17.70 4.70
CA PHE A 108 -14.57 -18.79 5.67
C PHE A 108 -13.88 -18.36 6.96
N THR A 109 -12.70 -17.74 6.83
CA THR A 109 -11.89 -17.38 8.00
C THR A 109 -12.54 -16.31 8.88
N TYR A 110 -13.30 -15.36 8.29
CA TYR A 110 -14.08 -14.38 9.06
C TYR A 110 -15.28 -15.03 9.74
N GLN A 111 -15.99 -15.92 9.06
CA GLN A 111 -17.11 -16.67 9.65
C GLN A 111 -16.66 -17.49 10.86
N GLU A 112 -15.58 -18.26 10.72
CA GLU A 112 -15.04 -19.09 11.80
C GLU A 112 -14.50 -18.26 12.97
N LYS A 113 -13.84 -17.16 12.68
CA LYS A 113 -13.19 -16.35 13.72
C LYS A 113 -14.18 -15.53 14.54
N TYR A 114 -15.18 -14.94 13.88
CA TYR A 114 -16.07 -13.96 14.53
C TYR A 114 -17.50 -14.48 14.73
N GLY A 115 -17.86 -15.61 14.13
CA GLY A 115 -19.24 -16.15 14.16
C GLY A 115 -20.24 -15.33 13.34
N VAL A 116 -19.87 -14.12 12.95
CA VAL A 116 -20.66 -13.18 12.14
C VAL A 116 -19.81 -12.61 11.02
N ARG A 117 -20.35 -12.62 9.81
CA ARG A 117 -19.69 -12.09 8.62
C ARG A 117 -20.61 -11.12 7.89
N ASP A 118 -20.10 -9.91 7.60
CA ASP A 118 -20.75 -9.06 6.61
C ASP A 118 -20.40 -9.57 5.20
N TYR A 119 -21.32 -10.32 4.59
CA TYR A 119 -21.16 -10.90 3.25
C TYR A 119 -21.18 -9.83 2.16
N ARG A 120 -21.69 -8.63 2.45
CA ARG A 120 -21.81 -7.53 1.48
C ARG A 120 -20.45 -6.95 1.14
N GLY A 121 -19.86 -7.36 0.01
CA GLY A 121 -18.57 -6.89 -0.47
C GLY A 121 -17.36 -7.27 0.40
N GLY A 122 -17.54 -8.09 1.44
CA GLY A 122 -16.45 -8.58 2.31
C GLY A 122 -16.13 -7.68 3.51
N GLY A 123 -16.92 -6.65 3.82
CA GLY A 123 -16.75 -5.81 5.02
C GLY A 123 -15.35 -5.24 5.16
N ARG A 124 -14.69 -5.49 6.30
CA ARG A 124 -13.31 -5.08 6.60
C ARG A 124 -12.23 -5.82 5.80
N SER A 125 -12.53 -6.99 5.22
CA SER A 125 -11.58 -7.70 4.34
C SER A 125 -11.52 -7.12 2.92
N SER A 126 -12.41 -6.21 2.57
CA SER A 126 -12.47 -5.55 1.28
C SER A 126 -11.33 -4.54 1.11
N ALA A 127 -10.77 -4.45 -0.11
CA ALA A 127 -9.80 -3.41 -0.46
C ALA A 127 -10.35 -1.96 -0.31
N ARG A 128 -11.66 -1.78 -0.07
CA ARG A 128 -12.27 -0.49 0.25
C ARG A 128 -11.66 0.16 1.50
N GLU A 129 -11.24 -0.64 2.49
CA GLU A 129 -10.64 -0.13 3.73
C GLU A 129 -9.33 0.65 3.48
N THR A 130 -8.64 0.39 2.33
CA THR A 130 -7.40 1.09 1.97
C THR A 130 -7.58 2.58 1.68
N VAL A 131 -8.81 3.08 1.48
CA VAL A 131 -9.13 4.51 1.45
C VAL A 131 -8.61 5.21 2.69
N ALA A 132 -8.88 4.64 3.87
CA ALA A 132 -8.45 5.16 5.16
C ALA A 132 -6.91 5.20 5.27
N ARG A 133 -6.22 4.17 4.76
CA ARG A 133 -4.75 4.12 4.75
C ARG A 133 -4.16 5.19 3.83
N VAL A 134 -4.74 5.39 2.64
CA VAL A 134 -4.24 6.39 1.69
C VAL A 134 -4.47 7.80 2.21
N ALA A 135 -5.61 8.10 2.83
CA ALA A 135 -5.86 9.40 3.46
C ALA A 135 -4.83 9.72 4.55
N ALA A 136 -4.57 8.77 5.46
CA ALA A 136 -3.56 8.93 6.51
C ALA A 136 -2.13 9.00 5.95
N GLY A 137 -1.81 8.18 4.92
CA GLY A 137 -0.51 8.20 4.26
C GLY A 137 -0.25 9.49 3.49
N ALA A 138 -1.27 10.09 2.88
CA ALA A 138 -1.17 11.40 2.25
C ALA A 138 -0.84 12.49 3.28
N LEU A 139 -1.48 12.48 4.45
CA LEU A 139 -1.12 13.37 5.55
C LEU A 139 0.34 13.16 5.99
N ALA A 140 0.80 11.91 6.10
CA ALA A 140 2.19 11.61 6.41
C ALA A 140 3.16 12.12 5.33
N LYS A 141 2.80 12.01 4.05
CA LYS A 141 3.59 12.56 2.93
C LYS A 141 3.76 14.08 3.03
N LEU A 142 2.73 14.83 3.47
CA LEU A 142 2.85 16.30 3.66
C LEU A 142 3.98 16.66 4.63
N VAL A 143 4.16 15.89 5.69
CA VAL A 143 5.27 16.09 6.65
C VAL A 143 6.60 15.64 6.03
N LEU A 144 6.63 14.45 5.44
CA LEU A 144 7.84 13.87 4.87
C LEU A 144 8.40 14.70 3.70
N HIS A 145 7.55 15.33 2.89
CA HIS A 145 7.99 16.23 1.81
C HIS A 145 8.76 17.43 2.35
N GLN A 146 8.39 17.97 3.51
CA GLN A 146 9.13 19.06 4.17
C GLN A 146 10.52 18.62 4.63
N LEU A 147 10.72 17.31 4.83
CA LEU A 147 12.00 16.71 5.20
C LEU A 147 12.83 16.28 3.96
N GLY A 148 12.32 16.53 2.75
CA GLY A 148 12.96 16.11 1.50
C GLY A 148 12.82 14.63 1.19
N VAL A 149 11.97 13.88 1.91
CA VAL A 149 11.72 12.46 1.63
C VAL A 149 10.73 12.33 0.48
N LYS A 150 11.14 11.63 -0.58
CA LYS A 150 10.30 11.31 -1.73
C LYS A 150 10.04 9.81 -1.79
N ILE A 151 8.77 9.43 -1.82
CA ILE A 151 8.32 8.04 -1.92
C ILE A 151 7.67 7.86 -3.29
N THR A 152 8.20 6.97 -4.11
CA THR A 152 7.65 6.65 -5.43
C THR A 152 7.47 5.14 -5.53
N ALA A 153 6.25 4.70 -5.84
CA ALA A 153 5.99 3.30 -6.15
C ALA A 153 5.50 3.17 -7.60
N TYR A 154 5.72 2.02 -8.19
CA TYR A 154 5.35 1.73 -9.58
C TYR A 154 5.14 0.24 -9.80
N VAL A 155 4.43 -0.11 -10.85
CA VAL A 155 4.24 -1.51 -11.24
C VAL A 155 5.49 -1.98 -11.98
N SER A 156 6.16 -2.98 -11.43
CA SER A 156 7.34 -3.61 -12.02
C SER A 156 7.07 -4.98 -12.64
N GLN A 157 5.88 -5.59 -12.37
CA GLN A 157 5.51 -6.86 -12.99
C GLN A 157 4.00 -7.04 -13.04
N VAL A 158 3.50 -7.62 -14.13
CA VAL A 158 2.14 -8.15 -14.27
C VAL A 158 2.23 -9.55 -14.87
N GLY A 159 1.78 -10.57 -14.16
CA GLY A 159 1.94 -11.96 -14.57
C GLY A 159 3.41 -12.28 -14.85
N THR A 160 3.72 -12.66 -16.09
CA THR A 160 5.08 -12.99 -16.54
C THR A 160 5.84 -11.78 -17.12
N LEU A 161 5.15 -10.67 -17.39
CA LEU A 161 5.76 -9.46 -17.94
C LEU A 161 6.49 -8.68 -16.83
N LYS A 162 7.81 -8.60 -16.90
CA LYS A 162 8.67 -8.00 -15.89
C LYS A 162 9.47 -6.84 -16.45
N LEU A 163 9.56 -5.76 -15.68
CA LEU A 163 10.49 -4.67 -15.90
C LEU A 163 11.92 -5.14 -15.61
N ALA A 164 12.78 -5.09 -16.62
CA ALA A 164 14.17 -5.52 -16.51
C ALA A 164 15.15 -4.37 -16.24
N THR A 165 14.74 -3.15 -16.55
CA THR A 165 15.59 -1.95 -16.40
C THR A 165 15.81 -1.61 -14.93
N PRO A 166 17.07 -1.42 -14.47
CA PRO A 166 17.37 -0.95 -13.13
C PRO A 166 16.71 0.39 -12.82
N VAL A 167 16.31 0.60 -11.56
CA VAL A 167 15.56 1.80 -11.16
C VAL A 167 16.33 3.10 -11.39
N GLU A 168 17.65 3.07 -11.30
CA GLU A 168 18.54 4.21 -11.51
C GLU A 168 18.53 4.73 -12.96
N GLN A 169 18.08 3.91 -13.90
CA GLN A 169 17.97 4.22 -15.33
C GLN A 169 16.55 4.59 -15.76
N LEU A 170 15.59 4.61 -14.82
CA LEU A 170 14.18 4.87 -15.09
C LEU A 170 13.80 6.31 -14.75
N ASP A 171 13.00 6.94 -15.60
CA ASP A 171 12.21 8.09 -15.21
C ASP A 171 10.91 7.60 -14.55
N LEU A 172 10.89 7.58 -13.23
CA LEU A 172 9.73 7.10 -12.47
C LEU A 172 8.48 7.98 -12.66
N ALA A 173 8.61 9.22 -13.16
CA ALA A 173 7.45 10.07 -13.45
C ALA A 173 6.59 9.52 -14.58
N VAL A 174 7.17 8.73 -15.50
CA VAL A 174 6.45 8.05 -16.58
C VAL A 174 5.38 7.10 -16.04
N ALA A 175 5.54 6.55 -14.84
CA ALA A 175 4.55 5.65 -14.24
C ALA A 175 3.17 6.32 -14.08
N GLU A 176 3.11 7.61 -13.77
CA GLU A 176 1.83 8.32 -13.60
C GLU A 176 1.19 8.74 -14.94
N THR A 177 1.88 8.55 -16.06
CA THR A 177 1.35 8.91 -17.39
C THR A 177 0.54 7.79 -18.06
N ASN A 178 0.51 6.58 -17.46
CA ASN A 178 -0.18 5.44 -18.04
C ASN A 178 -1.05 4.70 -16.99
N ALA A 179 -2.05 3.97 -17.50
CA ALA A 179 -3.04 3.31 -16.65
C ALA A 179 -2.50 2.13 -15.83
N VAL A 180 -1.36 1.55 -16.21
CA VAL A 180 -0.71 0.44 -15.50
C VAL A 180 0.19 0.95 -14.39
N ARG A 181 0.68 2.19 -14.50
CA ARG A 181 1.71 2.79 -13.63
C ARG A 181 3.06 2.07 -13.71
N CYS A 182 3.45 1.68 -14.92
CA CYS A 182 4.78 1.15 -15.20
C CYS A 182 5.67 2.29 -15.77
N PRO A 183 6.92 2.46 -15.30
CA PRO A 183 7.82 3.53 -15.77
C PRO A 183 8.45 3.26 -17.15
N ASP A 184 8.18 2.12 -17.76
CA ASP A 184 8.51 1.81 -19.16
C ASP A 184 7.22 1.87 -19.99
N ALA A 185 7.11 2.84 -20.89
CA ALA A 185 5.89 3.09 -21.66
C ALA A 185 5.53 1.91 -22.59
N LYS A 186 6.54 1.26 -23.21
CA LYS A 186 6.31 0.12 -24.10
C LYS A 186 5.81 -1.09 -23.30
N LEU A 187 6.47 -1.41 -22.19
CA LEU A 187 6.07 -2.48 -21.31
C LEU A 187 4.68 -2.22 -20.69
N ALA A 188 4.37 -0.94 -20.39
CA ALA A 188 3.05 -0.54 -19.90
C ALA A 188 1.93 -0.88 -20.89
N GLU A 189 2.15 -0.68 -22.20
CA GLU A 189 1.20 -1.05 -23.25
C GLU A 189 1.02 -2.57 -23.35
N GLU A 190 2.11 -3.33 -23.25
CA GLU A 190 2.08 -4.80 -23.24
C GLU A 190 1.32 -5.33 -22.01
N MET A 191 1.62 -4.80 -20.82
CA MET A 191 0.92 -5.14 -19.57
C MET A 191 -0.57 -4.76 -19.63
N PHE A 192 -0.89 -3.58 -20.19
CA PHE A 192 -2.28 -3.15 -20.36
C PHE A 192 -3.07 -4.12 -21.25
N SER A 193 -2.48 -4.52 -22.38
CA SER A 193 -3.09 -5.45 -23.32
C SER A 193 -3.30 -6.82 -22.70
N TYR A 194 -2.31 -7.31 -21.93
CA TYR A 194 -2.38 -8.57 -21.21
C TYR A 194 -3.47 -8.57 -20.13
N ILE A 195 -3.57 -7.50 -19.32
CA ILE A 195 -4.65 -7.39 -18.32
C ILE A 195 -6.02 -7.35 -19.00
N ASP A 196 -6.17 -6.64 -20.13
CA ASP A 196 -7.44 -6.57 -20.86
C ASP A 196 -7.85 -7.92 -21.47
N GLU A 197 -6.88 -8.71 -21.93
CA GLU A 197 -7.11 -10.10 -22.39
C GLU A 197 -7.62 -11.00 -21.24
N ILE A 198 -6.92 -11.00 -20.10
CA ILE A 198 -7.33 -11.77 -18.91
C ILE A 198 -8.73 -11.33 -18.44
N ARG A 199 -9.02 -10.03 -18.46
CA ARG A 199 -10.35 -9.51 -18.15
C ARG A 199 -11.43 -10.07 -19.07
N LYS A 200 -11.16 -10.17 -20.38
CA LYS A 200 -12.10 -10.75 -21.37
C LYS A 200 -12.33 -12.24 -21.17
N GLN A 201 -11.33 -12.95 -20.62
CA GLN A 201 -11.45 -14.36 -20.24
C GLN A 201 -12.21 -14.58 -18.92
N GLY A 202 -12.61 -13.49 -18.24
CA GLY A 202 -13.28 -13.56 -16.94
C GLY A 202 -12.38 -13.98 -15.80
N ASP A 203 -11.06 -13.81 -15.95
CA ASP A 203 -10.03 -14.22 -14.99
C ASP A 203 -9.32 -13.00 -14.38
N SER A 204 -8.32 -13.25 -13.56
CA SER A 204 -7.51 -12.23 -12.89
C SER A 204 -6.02 -12.60 -12.90
N VAL A 205 -5.17 -11.59 -12.80
CA VAL A 205 -3.71 -11.76 -12.77
C VAL A 205 -3.11 -10.94 -11.62
N GLY A 206 -2.07 -11.48 -11.01
CA GLY A 206 -1.26 -10.82 -9.99
C GLY A 206 -0.12 -10.01 -10.60
N GLY A 207 0.68 -9.43 -9.74
CA GLY A 207 1.86 -8.68 -10.16
C GLY A 207 2.68 -8.17 -8.98
N VAL A 208 3.64 -7.30 -9.28
CA VAL A 208 4.56 -6.74 -8.30
C VAL A 208 4.52 -5.20 -8.37
N VAL A 209 4.43 -4.57 -7.22
CA VAL A 209 4.67 -3.14 -7.04
C VAL A 209 6.04 -2.96 -6.40
N SER A 210 6.90 -2.19 -7.04
CA SER A 210 8.19 -1.77 -6.49
C SER A 210 8.09 -0.37 -5.90
N ALA A 211 8.83 -0.11 -4.84
CA ALA A 211 8.94 1.20 -4.22
C ALA A 211 10.39 1.65 -4.18
N TYR A 212 10.61 2.94 -4.41
CA TYR A 212 11.91 3.61 -4.35
C TYR A 212 11.75 4.90 -3.55
N ILE A 213 12.50 4.99 -2.44
CA ILE A 213 12.37 6.08 -1.47
C ILE A 213 13.72 6.78 -1.36
N THR A 214 13.73 8.08 -1.61
CA THR A 214 14.94 8.92 -1.54
C THR A 214 14.80 9.99 -0.47
N GLY A 215 15.94 10.55 -0.02
CA GLY A 215 15.96 11.61 0.99
C GLY A 215 15.64 11.13 2.41
N CYS A 216 15.58 9.82 2.63
CA CYS A 216 15.36 9.27 3.96
C CYS A 216 16.59 9.57 4.85
N PRO A 217 16.43 10.20 6.03
CA PRO A 217 17.55 10.46 6.91
C PRO A 217 18.13 9.17 7.50
N VAL A 218 19.41 9.22 7.90
CA VAL A 218 20.03 8.15 8.68
C VAL A 218 19.36 8.06 10.05
N GLY A 219 19.10 6.85 10.55
CA GLY A 219 18.67 6.63 11.93
C GLY A 219 17.21 6.20 12.11
N LEU A 220 16.45 5.99 11.03
CA LEU A 220 15.07 5.50 11.14
C LEU A 220 15.06 3.98 11.29
N GLY A 221 14.36 3.49 12.31
CA GLY A 221 14.33 2.07 12.68
C GLY A 221 15.00 1.83 14.02
N GLU A 222 14.73 0.69 14.63
CA GLU A 222 15.28 0.31 15.94
C GLU A 222 15.70 -1.14 16.01
N PRO A 223 16.77 -1.46 16.79
CA PRO A 223 17.01 -2.82 17.21
C PRO A 223 15.95 -3.20 18.25
N VAL A 224 15.57 -4.42 18.48
CA VAL A 224 15.91 -5.65 17.78
C VAL A 224 14.73 -6.03 16.87
N PHE A 225 13.49 -5.77 17.33
CA PHE A 225 12.23 -6.21 16.69
C PHE A 225 11.61 -5.15 15.80
N ASP A 226 11.78 -3.86 16.12
CA ASP A 226 11.23 -2.74 15.36
C ASP A 226 12.21 -2.27 14.25
N LYS A 227 12.87 -3.20 13.59
CA LYS A 227 13.73 -2.88 12.44
C LYS A 227 12.90 -2.23 11.33
N LEU A 228 13.44 -1.21 10.67
CA LEU A 228 12.72 -0.48 9.63
C LEU A 228 12.16 -1.41 8.54
N HIS A 229 12.97 -2.36 8.04
CA HIS A 229 12.50 -3.33 7.05
C HIS A 229 11.44 -4.30 7.60
N ALA A 230 11.47 -4.62 8.90
CA ALA A 230 10.46 -5.48 9.51
C ALA A 230 9.10 -4.76 9.61
N GLU A 231 9.10 -3.48 10.00
CA GLU A 231 7.87 -2.68 10.04
C GLU A 231 7.37 -2.33 8.63
N LEU A 232 8.25 -2.06 7.65
CA LEU A 232 7.86 -1.95 6.24
C LEU A 232 7.23 -3.26 5.74
N GLY A 233 7.85 -4.41 6.02
CA GLY A 233 7.32 -5.72 5.65
C GLY A 233 5.95 -5.99 6.29
N LYS A 234 5.77 -5.70 7.57
CA LYS A 234 4.48 -5.79 8.27
C LYS A 234 3.43 -4.87 7.64
N ALA A 235 3.79 -3.63 7.31
CA ALA A 235 2.91 -2.69 6.63
C ALA A 235 2.45 -3.23 5.27
N MET A 236 3.39 -3.68 4.44
CA MET A 236 3.12 -4.21 3.10
C MET A 236 2.30 -5.51 3.14
N LEU A 237 2.68 -6.47 3.99
CA LEU A 237 1.95 -7.74 4.17
C LEU A 237 0.55 -7.56 4.75
N SER A 238 0.25 -6.41 5.37
CA SER A 238 -1.09 -6.06 5.82
C SER A 238 -2.02 -5.58 4.69
N ILE A 239 -1.49 -5.25 3.51
CA ILE A 239 -2.29 -4.82 2.35
C ILE A 239 -3.02 -6.03 1.76
N ASN A 240 -4.29 -5.85 1.38
CA ASN A 240 -5.10 -6.89 0.77
C ASN A 240 -4.39 -7.49 -0.46
N ALA A 241 -4.47 -8.81 -0.62
CA ALA A 241 -3.86 -9.61 -1.69
C ALA A 241 -2.33 -9.71 -1.68
N VAL A 242 -1.61 -9.05 -0.79
CA VAL A 242 -0.15 -9.21 -0.69
C VAL A 242 0.22 -10.62 -0.22
N LYS A 243 1.25 -11.19 -0.86
CA LYS A 243 1.80 -12.53 -0.57
C LYS A 243 3.31 -12.56 -0.41
N GLY A 244 4.00 -11.50 -0.82
CA GLY A 244 5.45 -11.43 -0.72
C GLY A 244 5.94 -10.02 -0.49
N PHE A 245 7.05 -9.91 0.23
CA PHE A 245 7.80 -8.68 0.45
C PHE A 245 9.28 -9.02 0.46
N GLU A 246 10.08 -8.24 -0.25
CA GLU A 246 11.54 -8.29 -0.15
C GLU A 246 12.11 -6.88 -0.30
N TYR A 247 13.26 -6.63 0.30
CA TYR A 247 13.93 -5.32 0.27
C TYR A 247 15.41 -5.48 -0.07
N GLY A 248 16.03 -4.42 -0.59
CA GLY A 248 17.40 -4.48 -1.04
C GLY A 248 17.58 -5.58 -2.10
N SER A 249 18.69 -6.31 -2.03
CA SER A 249 18.98 -7.44 -2.91
C SER A 249 18.00 -8.63 -2.75
N GLY A 250 17.21 -8.65 -1.67
CA GLY A 250 16.16 -9.66 -1.45
C GLY A 250 16.69 -11.10 -1.59
N PHE A 251 15.91 -11.93 -2.27
CA PHE A 251 16.30 -13.34 -2.52
C PHE A 251 17.48 -13.46 -3.48
N ASP A 252 17.69 -12.50 -4.39
CA ASP A 252 18.82 -12.55 -5.34
C ASP A 252 20.17 -12.39 -4.59
N GLY A 253 20.17 -11.76 -3.42
CA GLY A 253 21.35 -11.61 -2.57
C GLY A 253 21.89 -12.92 -1.99
N VAL A 254 21.08 -14.01 -1.92
CA VAL A 254 21.52 -15.30 -1.38
C VAL A 254 22.53 -16.01 -2.29
N GLU A 255 22.56 -15.65 -3.58
CA GLU A 255 23.50 -16.19 -4.55
C GLU A 255 24.89 -15.52 -4.47
N LEU A 256 24.99 -14.36 -3.79
CA LEU A 256 26.21 -13.59 -3.67
C LEU A 256 27.08 -14.05 -2.50
N ARG A 257 28.40 -13.97 -2.69
CA ARG A 257 29.33 -14.09 -1.58
C ARG A 257 29.37 -12.78 -0.77
N GLY A 258 29.75 -12.83 0.51
CA GLY A 258 29.83 -11.63 1.33
C GLY A 258 30.72 -10.52 0.74
N SER A 259 31.84 -10.88 0.09
CA SER A 259 32.71 -9.92 -0.60
C SER A 259 32.05 -9.24 -1.82
N GLN A 260 31.00 -9.81 -2.38
CA GLN A 260 30.23 -9.27 -3.51
C GLN A 260 29.00 -8.49 -3.03
N HIS A 261 28.45 -8.89 -1.88
CA HIS A 261 27.24 -8.28 -1.33
C HIS A 261 27.53 -7.07 -0.43
N ASN A 262 28.71 -6.99 0.21
CA ASN A 262 29.02 -5.94 1.18
C ASN A 262 29.08 -4.56 0.50
N ASP A 263 28.26 -3.64 1.00
CA ASP A 263 28.26 -2.23 0.58
C ASP A 263 29.43 -1.50 1.23
N ILE A 264 30.42 -1.14 0.44
CA ILE A 264 31.64 -0.44 0.91
C ILE A 264 31.26 0.99 1.29
N ILE A 265 31.54 1.37 2.55
CA ILE A 265 31.29 2.71 3.05
C ILE A 265 32.38 3.66 2.58
N VAL A 266 31.99 4.78 2.03
CA VAL A 266 32.86 5.84 1.52
C VAL A 266 32.44 7.20 2.08
N LYS A 267 33.32 8.18 1.98
CA LYS A 267 33.07 9.55 2.37
C LYS A 267 33.49 10.48 1.23
N ASP A 268 32.61 11.37 0.82
CA ASP A 268 32.92 12.36 -0.21
C ASP A 268 33.75 13.55 0.33
N GLU A 269 34.17 14.45 -0.56
CA GLU A 269 34.95 15.65 -0.20
C GLU A 269 34.19 16.61 0.72
N ALA A 270 32.85 16.61 0.68
CA ALA A 270 31.97 17.39 1.56
C ALA A 270 31.77 16.73 2.94
N GLY A 271 32.33 15.54 3.13
CA GLY A 271 32.23 14.80 4.38
C GLY A 271 30.97 13.94 4.52
N LYS A 272 30.16 13.82 3.47
CA LYS A 272 28.97 12.98 3.46
C LYS A 272 29.38 11.51 3.35
N VAL A 273 28.86 10.69 4.24
CA VAL A 273 29.03 9.24 4.21
C VAL A 273 27.96 8.62 3.31
N SER A 274 28.38 7.69 2.47
CA SER A 274 27.51 6.94 1.55
C SER A 274 28.07 5.53 1.32
N THR A 275 27.44 4.73 0.46
CA THR A 275 27.94 3.41 0.08
C THR A 275 28.17 3.34 -1.44
N VAL A 276 29.16 2.52 -1.87
CA VAL A 276 29.49 2.34 -3.31
C VAL A 276 28.39 1.56 -4.02
N THR A 277 27.82 0.58 -3.34
CA THR A 277 26.67 -0.22 -3.78
C THR A 277 25.55 -0.08 -2.74
N ASN A 278 24.36 -0.57 -3.04
CA ASN A 278 23.21 -0.48 -2.12
C ASN A 278 22.47 -1.81 -2.06
N HIS A 279 23.20 -2.92 -1.92
CA HIS A 279 22.59 -4.26 -1.75
C HIS A 279 21.75 -4.35 -0.48
N SER A 280 22.11 -3.58 0.56
CA SER A 280 21.35 -3.46 1.81
C SER A 280 19.99 -2.75 1.64
N GLY A 281 19.73 -2.13 0.49
CA GLY A 281 18.47 -1.45 0.24
C GLY A 281 18.20 -0.26 1.15
N GLY A 282 19.23 0.51 1.50
CA GLY A 282 19.15 1.71 2.36
C GLY A 282 18.97 1.41 3.85
N ILE A 283 19.07 0.14 4.29
CA ILE A 283 18.81 -0.28 5.67
C ILE A 283 19.89 -1.23 6.15
N GLN A 284 20.67 -0.82 7.13
CA GLN A 284 21.73 -1.64 7.75
C GLN A 284 21.45 -1.82 9.25
N GLY A 285 21.55 -3.04 9.74
CA GLY A 285 21.22 -3.35 11.14
C GLY A 285 19.75 -3.08 11.54
N GLY A 286 18.88 -2.84 10.57
CA GLY A 286 17.49 -2.47 10.80
C GLY A 286 17.23 -0.96 10.83
N ILE A 287 18.25 -0.15 10.55
CA ILE A 287 18.24 1.31 10.65
C ILE A 287 18.58 1.88 9.26
N SER A 288 17.89 2.96 8.84
CA SER A 288 18.20 3.64 7.58
C SER A 288 19.60 4.24 7.60
N ASN A 289 20.33 4.10 6.48
CA ASN A 289 21.70 4.56 6.34
C ASN A 289 21.88 5.81 5.45
N GLY A 290 20.77 6.39 4.96
CA GLY A 290 20.78 7.58 4.10
C GLY A 290 20.79 7.27 2.59
N GLU A 291 21.02 6.02 2.20
CA GLU A 291 20.88 5.56 0.83
C GLU A 291 19.39 5.38 0.46
N PRO A 292 19.06 5.33 -0.84
CA PRO A 292 17.70 5.03 -1.27
C PRO A 292 17.21 3.71 -0.68
N ILE A 293 15.99 3.73 -0.12
CA ILE A 293 15.33 2.51 0.34
C ILE A 293 14.50 1.97 -0.81
N TYR A 294 14.70 0.70 -1.16
CA TYR A 294 13.90 0.04 -2.20
C TYR A 294 13.45 -1.35 -1.78
N PHE A 295 12.25 -1.72 -2.25
CA PHE A 295 11.64 -3.00 -1.95
C PHE A 295 10.59 -3.37 -3.01
N ARG A 296 10.20 -4.65 -3.04
CA ARG A 296 9.19 -5.22 -3.93
C ARG A 296 8.06 -5.88 -3.13
N VAL A 297 6.81 -5.70 -3.60
CA VAL A 297 5.60 -6.24 -2.96
C VAL A 297 4.83 -7.06 -3.97
N GLY A 298 4.70 -8.36 -3.71
CA GLY A 298 4.02 -9.32 -4.57
C GLY A 298 2.54 -9.45 -4.23
N PHE A 299 1.67 -9.26 -5.23
CA PHE A 299 0.22 -9.35 -5.11
C PHE A 299 -0.30 -10.59 -5.85
N LYS A 300 -1.10 -11.41 -5.17
CA LYS A 300 -1.80 -12.54 -5.82
C LYS A 300 -2.89 -12.05 -6.77
N PRO A 301 -3.34 -12.88 -7.73
CA PRO A 301 -4.55 -12.65 -8.49
C PRO A 301 -5.76 -12.41 -7.58
N VAL A 302 -6.73 -11.63 -8.04
CA VAL A 302 -8.00 -11.38 -7.31
C VAL A 302 -8.78 -12.68 -7.19
N ALA A 303 -9.31 -12.96 -6.00
CA ALA A 303 -9.99 -14.21 -5.71
C ALA A 303 -11.36 -14.35 -6.42
N THR A 304 -12.04 -13.24 -6.68
CA THR A 304 -13.34 -13.25 -7.35
C THR A 304 -13.14 -13.10 -8.86
N ILE A 305 -13.39 -14.18 -9.59
CA ILE A 305 -13.32 -14.27 -11.05
C ILE A 305 -14.69 -14.58 -11.64
N MET A 306 -14.89 -14.32 -12.94
CA MET A 306 -16.16 -14.54 -13.66
C MET A 306 -16.27 -15.97 -14.21
N GLN A 307 -15.60 -16.91 -13.56
CA GLN A 307 -15.62 -18.34 -13.89
C GLN A 307 -16.23 -19.10 -12.72
N ASP A 308 -16.87 -20.22 -13.02
CA ASP A 308 -17.42 -21.13 -12.02
C ASP A 308 -16.30 -21.80 -11.23
N GLN A 309 -16.41 -21.86 -9.92
CA GLN A 309 -15.44 -22.43 -9.01
C GLN A 309 -16.12 -23.35 -7.99
N ASP A 310 -15.55 -24.54 -7.78
CA ASP A 310 -16.00 -25.43 -6.70
C ASP A 310 -15.72 -24.81 -5.32
N SER A 311 -16.69 -24.95 -4.43
CA SER A 311 -16.59 -24.44 -3.05
C SER A 311 -17.54 -25.17 -2.09
N LEU A 312 -17.69 -24.61 -0.89
CA LEU A 312 -18.63 -25.06 0.14
C LEU A 312 -19.56 -23.92 0.57
N ASN A 313 -20.75 -24.27 1.02
CA ASN A 313 -21.63 -23.39 1.75
C ASN A 313 -21.35 -23.44 3.27
N ASN A 314 -22.08 -22.62 4.05
CA ASN A 314 -21.95 -22.57 5.52
C ASN A 314 -22.29 -23.91 6.21
N SER A 315 -23.06 -24.80 5.55
CA SER A 315 -23.43 -26.14 6.04
C SER A 315 -22.39 -27.21 5.67
N GLY A 316 -21.30 -26.84 4.93
CA GLY A 316 -20.28 -27.78 4.48
C GLY A 316 -20.66 -28.57 3.22
N GLU A 317 -21.73 -28.20 2.55
CA GLU A 317 -22.17 -28.85 1.31
C GLU A 317 -21.41 -28.33 0.11
N LYS A 318 -21.09 -29.23 -0.84
CA LYS A 318 -20.42 -28.85 -2.09
C LYS A 318 -21.34 -28.00 -2.96
N ILE A 319 -20.82 -26.88 -3.44
CA ILE A 319 -21.52 -25.95 -4.32
C ILE A 319 -20.59 -25.46 -5.42
N VAL A 320 -21.17 -24.85 -6.44
CA VAL A 320 -20.44 -24.07 -7.45
C VAL A 320 -20.71 -22.59 -7.20
N VAL A 321 -19.65 -21.83 -7.01
CA VAL A 321 -19.71 -20.37 -6.86
C VAL A 321 -19.42 -19.73 -8.21
N SER A 322 -20.41 -19.04 -8.77
CA SER A 322 -20.24 -18.24 -9.99
C SER A 322 -19.91 -16.80 -9.62
N GLY A 323 -18.76 -16.30 -10.05
CA GLY A 323 -18.39 -14.93 -9.81
C GLY A 323 -19.31 -13.95 -10.51
N LYS A 324 -19.90 -13.04 -9.74
CA LYS A 324 -20.71 -11.93 -10.24
C LYS A 324 -20.21 -10.63 -9.66
N GLY A 325 -20.34 -9.53 -10.40
CA GLY A 325 -20.00 -8.20 -9.91
C GLY A 325 -18.85 -7.54 -10.67
N ARG A 326 -18.39 -6.40 -10.13
CA ARG A 326 -17.39 -5.52 -10.75
C ARG A 326 -16.09 -5.64 -9.97
N HIS A 327 -15.18 -6.49 -10.42
CA HIS A 327 -13.88 -6.72 -9.79
C HIS A 327 -12.72 -6.22 -10.65
N ASP A 328 -11.59 -5.93 -10.03
CA ASP A 328 -10.37 -5.60 -10.76
C ASP A 328 -9.80 -6.88 -11.39
N PRO A 329 -9.49 -6.94 -12.69
CA PRO A 329 -8.76 -8.07 -13.28
C PRO A 329 -7.31 -8.12 -12.78
N CYS A 330 -6.75 -6.97 -12.38
CA CYS A 330 -5.44 -6.83 -11.77
C CYS A 330 -5.45 -5.68 -10.75
N VAL A 331 -4.98 -5.92 -9.52
CA VAL A 331 -5.02 -4.90 -8.45
C VAL A 331 -3.81 -3.98 -8.44
N VAL A 332 -2.67 -4.37 -9.05
CA VAL A 332 -1.40 -3.67 -8.84
C VAL A 332 -1.41 -2.20 -9.26
N PRO A 333 -2.10 -1.75 -10.35
CA PRO A 333 -2.16 -0.33 -10.68
C PRO A 333 -2.77 0.53 -9.55
N ARG A 334 -3.78 -0.01 -8.85
CA ARG A 334 -4.43 0.66 -7.73
C ARG A 334 -3.69 0.47 -6.40
N ALA A 335 -2.82 -0.53 -6.32
CA ALA A 335 -2.01 -0.80 -5.13
C ALA A 335 -0.84 0.19 -4.99
N VAL A 336 -0.37 0.82 -6.07
CA VAL A 336 0.74 1.78 -6.06
C VAL A 336 0.57 2.87 -4.98
N PRO A 337 -0.50 3.69 -4.95
CA PRO A 337 -0.67 4.70 -3.92
C PRO A 337 -0.87 4.11 -2.51
N ILE A 338 -1.30 2.85 -2.37
CA ILE A 338 -1.44 2.18 -1.08
C ILE A 338 -0.06 1.81 -0.52
N VAL A 339 0.84 1.30 -1.37
CA VAL A 339 2.23 0.99 -1.01
C VAL A 339 2.96 2.27 -0.57
N GLU A 340 2.81 3.36 -1.32
CA GLU A 340 3.37 4.67 -0.95
C GLU A 340 2.80 5.18 0.39
N ALA A 341 1.49 5.11 0.58
CA ALA A 341 0.83 5.57 1.80
C ALA A 341 1.31 4.80 3.04
N MET A 342 1.39 3.47 2.95
CA MET A 342 1.86 2.65 4.06
C MET A 342 3.34 2.88 4.35
N SER A 343 4.17 3.13 3.32
CA SER A 343 5.57 3.55 3.49
C SER A 343 5.67 4.88 4.23
N ALA A 344 4.85 5.85 3.84
CA ALA A 344 4.85 7.17 4.47
C ALA A 344 4.47 7.09 5.97
N ILE A 345 3.46 6.30 6.31
CA ILE A 345 3.05 6.09 7.71
C ILE A 345 4.20 5.49 8.53
N VAL A 346 4.89 4.46 8.01
CA VAL A 346 6.03 3.83 8.69
C VAL A 346 7.16 4.82 8.87
N LEU A 347 7.56 5.52 7.82
CA LEU A 347 8.69 6.44 7.85
C LEU A 347 8.44 7.63 8.78
N LEU A 348 7.23 8.20 8.77
CA LEU A 348 6.90 9.30 9.66
C LEU A 348 6.86 8.86 11.12
N ASP A 349 6.28 7.67 11.41
CA ASP A 349 6.29 7.13 12.78
C ASP A 349 7.72 6.98 13.29
N PHE A 350 8.62 6.39 12.50
CA PHE A 350 10.03 6.27 12.88
C PHE A 350 10.77 7.61 12.95
N TYR A 351 10.46 8.56 12.08
CA TYR A 351 11.05 9.88 12.15
C TYR A 351 10.71 10.57 13.47
N LEU A 352 9.45 10.53 13.89
CA LEU A 352 9.03 11.11 15.16
C LEU A 352 9.65 10.40 16.37
N ARG A 353 9.78 9.07 16.32
CA ARG A 353 10.47 8.27 17.33
C ARG A 353 11.95 8.64 17.40
N HIS A 354 12.61 8.77 16.23
CA HIS A 354 14.02 9.14 16.12
C HIS A 354 14.33 10.48 16.80
N ARG A 355 13.41 11.45 16.75
CA ARG A 355 13.55 12.76 17.43
C ARG A 355 13.65 12.65 18.95
N LEU A 356 13.37 11.52 19.52
CA LEU A 356 13.41 11.26 20.97
C LEU A 356 14.61 10.38 21.39
N THR A 357 15.51 10.03 20.46
CA THR A 357 16.59 9.06 20.75
C THR A 357 17.86 9.68 21.30
N LYS A 358 18.14 10.94 20.95
CA LYS A 358 19.34 11.64 21.42
C LYS A 358 18.97 12.71 22.44
N LEU A 359 19.73 12.82 23.51
CA LEU A 359 19.51 13.85 24.52
C LEU A 359 19.60 15.26 23.92
N SER A 360 20.49 15.48 22.92
CA SER A 360 20.61 16.74 22.19
C SER A 360 19.36 17.15 21.40
N ASP A 361 18.50 16.19 21.08
CA ASP A 361 17.28 16.43 20.29
C ASP A 361 16.05 16.65 21.17
N VAL A 362 16.21 16.43 22.49
CA VAL A 362 15.17 16.58 23.52
C VAL A 362 15.35 17.87 24.33
N LEU A 363 16.59 18.33 24.50
CA LEU A 363 16.96 19.59 25.18
C LEU A 363 17.01 20.77 24.23
#